data_c37e8ddef8bfe8f5caecae23577d00e0
#
_entry.id   c37e8ddef8bfe8f5caecae23577d00e0
#
_cell.length_a   1.000
_cell.length_b   1.000
_cell.length_c   1.000
_cell.angle_alpha   90.00
_cell.angle_beta   90.00
_cell.angle_gamma   90.00
#
_symmetry.space_group_name_H-M   'P 1'
#
loop_
_entity.id
_entity.type
_entity.pdbx_description
1 polymer ?
#
loop_
_entity_poly.entity_id
_entity_poly.type
_entity_poly.pdbx_seq_one_letter_code
_entity_poly.pdbx_strand_id
1 'polypeptide(L)'
;GYPALQFLPDLQAYRDRTQDFKTVVNAYEPHEHIYESLATSGGTILLRGTGIVAARILQRIYTIRRNNDRVDIRVIQLLRSAKTEGNKYGLAERKVEHNYEFQPFNWPKSAWGGEYKTILETATLEQRQHLLADWGGITTMNRPDWRKIITGGISKRWYQIVYGEVQQVSSHLTKGGTITTVKESGTKHEIQLEADFIIDATAVDAPISASPLLQDLVQKYNLPINQLGRLTVTSDFELAEMANQSGKIYASGGITLGNYYAPVDSFLGLQYAAFNTIQDLLTRK
;
A
#
# COMPACT_ATOMS: atom_id res chain seq x y z
N GLY A 1 4.90 -13.03 11.28
CA GLY A 1 4.93 -13.16 9.83
C GLY A 1 5.69 -12.01 9.18
N TYR A 2 6.05 -12.20 7.95
CA TYR A 2 6.67 -11.18 7.13
C TYR A 2 5.59 -10.59 6.18
N PRO A 3 5.51 -9.26 6.00
CA PRO A 3 6.34 -8.22 6.60
C PRO A 3 5.91 -7.84 8.02
N ALA A 4 6.83 -7.27 8.80
CA ALA A 4 6.49 -6.62 10.05
C ALA A 4 5.65 -5.36 9.78
N LEU A 5 4.72 -5.05 10.68
CA LEU A 5 3.97 -3.80 10.59
C LEU A 5 4.92 -2.61 10.75
N GLN A 6 4.83 -1.68 9.84
CA GLN A 6 5.57 -0.42 9.92
C GLN A 6 4.59 0.74 9.89
N PHE A 7 4.89 1.73 10.69
CA PHE A 7 4.18 3.00 10.70
C PHE A 7 5.03 4.08 10.03
N LEU A 8 4.38 5.11 9.53
CA LEU A 8 5.08 6.34 9.20
C LEU A 8 5.80 6.85 10.45
N PRO A 9 7.02 7.44 10.32
CA PRO A 9 7.82 7.85 11.47
C PRO A 9 7.10 8.78 12.45
N ASP A 10 6.27 9.69 11.95
CA ASP A 10 5.46 10.59 12.75
C ASP A 10 4.40 9.86 13.59
N LEU A 11 3.78 8.82 13.03
CA LEU A 11 2.79 8.00 13.71
C LEU A 11 3.44 7.05 14.72
N GLN A 12 4.59 6.47 14.37
CA GLN A 12 5.37 5.66 15.30
C GLN A 12 5.80 6.49 16.51
N ALA A 13 6.36 7.68 16.29
CA ALA A 13 6.77 8.59 17.35
C ALA A 13 5.59 9.01 18.26
N TYR A 14 4.41 9.20 17.69
CA TYR A 14 3.19 9.45 18.48
C TYR A 14 2.88 8.27 19.40
N ARG A 15 2.82 7.05 18.85
CA ARG A 15 2.48 5.83 19.58
C ARG A 15 3.49 5.53 20.70
N ASP A 16 4.78 5.70 20.41
CA ASP A 16 5.86 5.49 21.39
C ASP A 16 5.74 6.44 22.59
N ARG A 17 5.39 7.70 22.32
CA ARG A 17 5.25 8.73 23.34
C ARG A 17 3.98 8.59 24.17
N THR A 18 2.85 8.23 23.54
CA THR A 18 1.53 8.28 24.15
C THR A 18 1.02 6.92 24.63
N GLN A 19 1.58 5.83 24.11
CA GLN A 19 1.09 4.46 24.29
C GLN A 19 -0.38 4.28 23.84
N ASP A 20 -0.82 5.16 22.91
CA ASP A 20 -2.17 5.10 22.33
C ASP A 20 -2.17 4.22 21.07
N PHE A 21 -2.62 2.99 21.24
CA PHE A 21 -2.73 1.99 20.18
C PHE A 21 -4.16 1.86 19.64
N LYS A 22 -5.07 2.73 20.05
CA LYS A 22 -6.48 2.72 19.62
C LYS A 22 -6.83 3.88 18.71
N THR A 23 -6.31 5.06 18.99
CA THR A 23 -6.59 6.26 18.19
C THR A 23 -5.78 6.26 16.89
N VAL A 24 -4.51 5.81 16.94
CA VAL A 24 -3.61 5.72 15.78
C VAL A 24 -3.31 4.26 15.50
N VAL A 25 -3.84 3.75 14.40
CA VAL A 25 -3.71 2.33 14.00
C VAL A 25 -3.12 2.18 12.61
N ASN A 26 -2.46 1.04 12.37
CA ASN A 26 -2.15 0.61 11.01
C ASN A 26 -3.34 -0.14 10.42
N ALA A 27 -3.57 0.00 9.13
CA ALA A 27 -4.66 -0.68 8.42
C ALA A 27 -4.63 -2.21 8.51
N TYR A 28 -3.48 -2.78 8.87
CA TYR A 28 -3.29 -4.22 9.07
C TYR A 28 -3.39 -4.66 10.55
N GLU A 29 -3.59 -3.72 11.46
CA GLU A 29 -3.93 -4.03 12.86
C GLU A 29 -5.45 -4.20 13.04
N PRO A 30 -5.92 -4.86 14.10
CA PRO A 30 -7.33 -4.86 14.47
C PRO A 30 -7.82 -3.43 14.75
N HIS A 31 -8.78 -2.95 13.97
CA HIS A 31 -9.31 -1.60 14.09
C HIS A 31 -10.85 -1.53 13.95
N GLU A 32 -11.53 -2.62 14.29
CA GLU A 32 -13.00 -2.71 14.24
C GLU A 32 -13.69 -1.66 15.13
N HIS A 33 -13.12 -1.40 16.29
CA HIS A 33 -13.61 -0.39 17.24
C HIS A 33 -13.78 1.02 16.65
N ILE A 34 -12.97 1.37 15.62
CA ILE A 34 -13.10 2.65 14.91
C ILE A 34 -14.43 2.69 14.17
N TYR A 35 -14.76 1.64 13.44
CA TYR A 35 -16.00 1.56 12.66
C TYR A 35 -17.24 1.50 13.55
N GLU A 36 -17.15 0.84 14.69
CA GLU A 36 -18.21 0.80 15.71
C GLU A 36 -18.43 2.19 16.33
N SER A 37 -17.36 2.90 16.66
CA SER A 37 -17.43 4.29 17.13
C SER A 37 -18.06 5.22 16.11
N LEU A 38 -17.63 5.13 14.85
CA LEU A 38 -18.20 5.93 13.77
C LEU A 38 -19.69 5.64 13.54
N ALA A 39 -20.09 4.38 13.62
CA ALA A 39 -21.48 3.99 13.44
C ALA A 39 -22.38 4.51 14.57
N THR A 40 -21.82 4.67 15.78
CA THR A 40 -22.57 5.09 16.97
C THR A 40 -22.57 6.61 17.16
N SER A 41 -21.39 7.22 17.04
CA SER A 41 -21.17 8.60 17.45
C SER A 41 -20.78 9.54 16.31
N GLY A 42 -20.47 8.98 15.11
CA GLY A 42 -19.84 9.74 14.05
C GLY A 42 -18.36 10.01 14.35
N GLY A 43 -17.83 11.04 13.70
CA GLY A 43 -16.46 11.50 13.94
C GLY A 43 -15.64 11.68 12.67
N THR A 44 -14.40 12.11 12.84
CA THR A 44 -13.44 12.40 11.76
C THR A 44 -12.32 11.38 11.76
N ILE A 45 -12.04 10.80 10.59
CA ILE A 45 -10.87 9.95 10.35
C ILE A 45 -9.85 10.70 9.51
N LEU A 46 -8.59 10.70 9.95
CA LEU A 46 -7.44 11.03 9.12
C LEU A 46 -6.90 9.75 8.48
N LEU A 47 -7.07 9.61 7.17
CA LEU A 47 -6.60 8.47 6.40
C LEU A 47 -5.28 8.80 5.70
N ARG A 48 -4.24 7.99 5.93
CA ARG A 48 -2.92 8.13 5.30
C ARG A 48 -2.77 7.06 4.22
N GLY A 49 -2.38 7.46 3.01
CA GLY A 49 -2.18 6.54 1.87
C GLY A 49 -3.29 6.58 0.82
N THR A 50 -2.96 6.07 -0.38
CA THR A 50 -3.86 6.05 -1.57
C THR A 50 -4.00 4.69 -2.22
N GLY A 51 -3.37 3.66 -1.63
CA GLY A 51 -3.39 2.32 -2.18
C GLY A 51 -4.77 1.65 -2.09
N ILE A 52 -4.84 0.41 -2.55
CA ILE A 52 -6.08 -0.38 -2.52
C ILE A 52 -6.62 -0.57 -1.09
N VAL A 53 -5.75 -0.60 -0.09
CA VAL A 53 -6.14 -0.71 1.32
C VAL A 53 -6.88 0.54 1.76
N ALA A 54 -6.34 1.73 1.47
CA ALA A 54 -7.02 3.01 1.75
C ALA A 54 -8.38 3.09 1.06
N ALA A 55 -8.48 2.65 -0.21
CA ALA A 55 -9.73 2.61 -0.94
C ALA A 55 -10.77 1.68 -0.30
N ARG A 56 -10.35 0.53 0.24
CA ARG A 56 -11.24 -0.40 0.96
C ARG A 56 -11.72 0.19 2.29
N ILE A 57 -10.86 0.85 3.03
CA ILE A 57 -11.23 1.58 4.26
C ILE A 57 -12.28 2.65 3.93
N LEU A 58 -12.00 3.47 2.92
CA LEU A 58 -12.92 4.51 2.48
C LEU A 58 -14.29 3.94 2.04
N GLN A 59 -14.30 2.82 1.32
CA GLN A 59 -15.52 2.12 0.93
C GLN A 59 -16.32 1.65 2.16
N ARG A 60 -15.65 1.14 3.18
CA ARG A 60 -16.29 0.70 4.42
C ARG A 60 -16.91 1.89 5.17
N ILE A 61 -16.18 2.97 5.33
CA ILE A 61 -16.66 4.21 5.96
C ILE A 61 -17.87 4.76 5.20
N TYR A 62 -17.82 4.78 3.87
CA TYR A 62 -18.93 5.19 3.03
C TYR A 62 -20.19 4.32 3.27
N THR A 63 -20.01 3.00 3.43
CA THR A 63 -21.12 2.09 3.71
C THR A 63 -21.77 2.38 5.06
N ILE A 64 -20.95 2.61 6.10
CA ILE A 64 -21.45 2.99 7.42
C ILE A 64 -22.23 4.30 7.35
N ARG A 65 -21.63 5.33 6.72
CA ARG A 65 -22.27 6.63 6.53
C ARG A 65 -23.61 6.54 5.78
N ARG A 66 -23.69 5.70 4.75
CA ARG A 66 -24.91 5.51 3.97
C ARG A 66 -26.00 4.80 4.76
N ASN A 67 -25.62 3.91 5.65
CA ASN A 67 -26.57 3.11 6.44
C ASN A 67 -26.99 3.82 7.74
N ASN A 68 -26.33 4.93 8.09
CA ASN A 68 -26.65 5.71 9.28
C ASN A 68 -26.50 7.22 8.99
N ASP A 69 -27.61 7.85 8.60
CA ASP A 69 -27.67 9.27 8.27
C ASP A 69 -27.75 10.19 9.50
N ARG A 70 -27.90 9.60 10.70
CA ARG A 70 -28.01 10.34 11.97
C ARG A 70 -26.65 10.80 12.51
N VAL A 71 -25.55 10.25 12.03
CA VAL A 71 -24.20 10.59 12.50
C VAL A 71 -23.42 11.32 11.42
N ASP A 72 -22.65 12.33 11.83
CA ASP A 72 -21.73 13.03 10.92
C ASP A 72 -20.38 12.32 10.92
N ILE A 73 -20.07 11.69 9.80
CA ILE A 73 -18.77 11.02 9.59
C ILE A 73 -18.01 11.78 8.52
N ARG A 74 -16.78 12.15 8.82
CA ARG A 74 -15.88 12.87 7.92
C ARG A 74 -14.59 12.10 7.72
N VAL A 75 -14.01 12.24 6.52
CA VAL A 75 -12.71 11.67 6.18
C VAL A 75 -11.81 12.77 5.63
N ILE A 76 -10.65 12.91 6.23
CA ILE A 76 -9.56 13.71 5.71
C ILE A 76 -8.50 12.73 5.18
N GLN A 77 -8.24 12.73 3.88
CA GLN A 77 -7.16 11.95 3.31
C GLN A 77 -5.93 12.82 3.14
N LEU A 78 -4.87 12.50 3.87
CA LEU A 78 -3.64 13.28 3.85
C LEU A 78 -2.59 12.61 2.98
N LEU A 79 -2.14 13.33 1.97
CA LEU A 79 -1.18 12.90 0.96
C LEU A 79 0.02 13.85 0.92
N ARG A 80 1.19 13.37 0.50
CA ARG A 80 2.39 14.21 0.40
C ARG A 80 2.28 15.30 -0.66
N SER A 81 1.74 14.94 -1.84
CA SER A 81 1.65 15.86 -2.97
C SER A 81 0.42 15.56 -3.83
N ALA A 82 -0.12 16.61 -4.43
CA ALA A 82 -1.15 16.50 -5.45
C ALA A 82 -0.59 15.81 -6.71
N LYS A 83 -1.42 14.99 -7.34
CA LYS A 83 -1.11 14.44 -8.66
C LYS A 83 -1.75 15.36 -9.72
N THR A 84 -0.93 15.91 -10.60
CA THR A 84 -1.40 16.72 -11.74
C THR A 84 -1.51 15.88 -12.99
N GLU A 85 -0.65 14.86 -13.12
CA GLU A 85 -0.65 13.93 -14.23
C GLU A 85 -0.52 12.49 -13.70
N GLY A 86 -1.19 11.57 -14.36
CA GLY A 86 -1.02 10.14 -14.11
C GLY A 86 0.19 9.57 -14.85
N ASN A 87 0.71 8.44 -14.41
CA ASN A 87 1.75 7.73 -15.13
C ASN A 87 1.27 7.31 -16.51
N LYS A 88 2.13 7.50 -17.53
CA LYS A 88 1.85 7.18 -18.93
C LYS A 88 2.63 5.92 -19.33
N TYR A 89 1.96 4.79 -19.39
CA TYR A 89 2.56 3.54 -19.85
C TYR A 89 1.55 2.67 -20.61
N GLY A 90 1.30 3.07 -21.88
CA GLY A 90 0.46 2.32 -22.80
C GLY A 90 -0.96 2.10 -22.27
N LEU A 91 -1.43 0.86 -22.29
CA LEU A 91 -2.78 0.48 -21.84
C LEU A 91 -3.02 0.72 -20.34
N ALA A 92 -1.97 0.97 -19.58
CA ALA A 92 -2.04 1.20 -18.13
C ALA A 92 -1.97 2.69 -17.75
N GLU A 93 -2.21 3.58 -18.68
CA GLU A 93 -2.25 5.01 -18.39
C GLU A 93 -3.21 5.31 -17.23
N ARG A 94 -2.69 5.98 -16.20
CA ARG A 94 -3.46 6.36 -15.02
C ARG A 94 -4.16 7.69 -15.22
N LYS A 95 -5.41 7.74 -14.81
CA LYS A 95 -6.22 8.95 -14.86
C LYS A 95 -6.13 9.72 -13.56
N VAL A 96 -6.07 11.05 -13.67
CA VAL A 96 -6.07 11.95 -12.53
C VAL A 96 -7.37 12.76 -12.54
N GLU A 97 -8.07 12.76 -11.41
CA GLU A 97 -9.26 13.58 -11.16
C GLU A 97 -9.16 14.16 -9.75
N HIS A 98 -9.46 15.43 -9.58
CA HIS A 98 -9.33 16.13 -8.30
C HIS A 98 -7.94 15.98 -7.66
N ASN A 99 -6.88 15.98 -8.47
CA ASN A 99 -5.49 15.71 -8.07
C ASN A 99 -5.27 14.32 -7.44
N TYR A 100 -6.19 13.40 -7.68
CA TYR A 100 -6.15 12.02 -7.22
C TYR A 100 -5.97 11.07 -8.41
N GLU A 101 -5.04 10.12 -8.28
CA GLU A 101 -4.70 9.19 -9.35
C GLU A 101 -5.54 7.92 -9.27
N PHE A 102 -6.17 7.56 -10.39
CA PHE A 102 -6.92 6.33 -10.54
C PHE A 102 -6.25 5.39 -11.53
N GLN A 103 -6.10 4.14 -11.15
CA GLN A 103 -5.61 3.08 -12.04
C GLN A 103 -6.75 2.57 -12.92
N PRO A 104 -6.68 2.73 -14.27
CA PRO A 104 -7.82 2.48 -15.16
C PRO A 104 -8.15 1.01 -15.33
N PHE A 105 -7.26 0.09 -14.97
CA PHE A 105 -7.43 -1.34 -15.14
C PHE A 105 -6.71 -2.12 -14.04
N ASN A 106 -7.00 -3.43 -13.95
CA ASN A 106 -6.28 -4.33 -13.07
C ASN A 106 -4.92 -4.71 -13.69
N TRP A 107 -3.93 -3.85 -13.57
CA TRP A 107 -2.62 -4.04 -14.13
C TRP A 107 -1.89 -5.31 -13.63
N PRO A 108 -2.11 -5.85 -12.40
CA PRO A 108 -1.60 -7.16 -12.03
C PRO A 108 -2.01 -8.27 -13.00
N LYS A 109 -3.24 -8.23 -13.50
CA LYS A 109 -3.72 -9.18 -14.51
C LYS A 109 -3.00 -9.00 -15.85
N SER A 110 -2.79 -7.75 -16.27
CA SER A 110 -2.04 -7.46 -17.51
C SER A 110 -0.58 -7.86 -17.40
N ALA A 111 0.05 -7.64 -16.24
CA ALA A 111 1.41 -8.07 -15.99
C ALA A 111 1.56 -9.60 -15.89
N TRP A 112 0.49 -10.31 -15.53
CA TRP A 112 0.46 -11.79 -15.51
C TRP A 112 0.29 -12.40 -16.91
N GLY A 113 -0.48 -11.76 -17.77
CA GLY A 113 -0.69 -12.17 -19.14
C GLY A 113 -0.82 -10.98 -20.07
N GLY A 114 -0.19 -11.01 -21.23
CA GLY A 114 -0.21 -9.93 -22.22
C GLY A 114 1.07 -9.14 -22.29
N GLU A 115 1.02 -7.94 -22.88
CA GLU A 115 2.18 -7.14 -23.26
C GLU A 115 3.15 -6.86 -22.10
N TYR A 116 2.66 -6.45 -20.95
CA TYR A 116 3.52 -6.14 -19.79
C TYR A 116 4.26 -7.36 -19.25
N LYS A 117 3.64 -8.53 -19.29
CA LYS A 117 4.31 -9.77 -18.95
C LYS A 117 5.49 -10.02 -19.89
N THR A 118 5.26 -9.92 -21.21
CA THR A 118 6.30 -10.12 -22.22
C THR A 118 7.45 -9.13 -22.05
N ILE A 119 7.15 -7.84 -21.80
CA ILE A 119 8.16 -6.82 -21.53
C ILE A 119 9.02 -7.20 -20.31
N LEU A 120 8.38 -7.62 -19.20
CA LEU A 120 9.12 -7.99 -17.98
C LEU A 120 9.94 -9.27 -18.17
N GLU A 121 9.45 -10.25 -18.89
CA GLU A 121 10.16 -11.53 -19.14
C GLU A 121 11.40 -11.33 -20.02
N THR A 122 11.34 -10.43 -21.00
CA THR A 122 12.45 -10.17 -21.92
C THR A 122 13.45 -9.12 -21.42
N ALA A 123 13.08 -8.33 -20.42
CA ALA A 123 13.94 -7.30 -19.85
C ALA A 123 15.06 -7.90 -18.97
N THR A 124 16.19 -7.20 -18.89
CA THR A 124 17.22 -7.49 -17.88
C THR A 124 16.70 -7.16 -16.48
N LEU A 125 17.40 -7.63 -15.44
CA LEU A 125 17.04 -7.32 -14.04
C LEU A 125 16.98 -5.81 -13.79
N GLU A 126 17.95 -5.05 -14.27
CA GLU A 126 18.01 -3.60 -14.13
C GLU A 126 16.86 -2.92 -14.86
N GLN A 127 16.59 -3.31 -16.10
CA GLN A 127 15.47 -2.79 -16.87
C GLN A 127 14.12 -3.06 -16.18
N ARG A 128 13.93 -4.27 -15.62
CA ARG A 128 12.70 -4.58 -14.86
C ARG A 128 12.51 -3.65 -13.67
N GLN A 129 13.57 -3.36 -12.95
CA GLN A 129 13.50 -2.48 -11.78
C GLN A 129 13.10 -1.06 -12.17
N HIS A 130 13.65 -0.51 -13.26
CA HIS A 130 13.22 0.77 -13.81
C HIS A 130 11.75 0.75 -14.24
N LEU A 131 11.33 -0.27 -15.01
CA LEU A 131 9.93 -0.41 -15.44
C LEU A 131 8.98 -0.47 -14.25
N LEU A 132 9.32 -1.23 -13.21
CA LEU A 132 8.48 -1.35 -12.01
C LEU A 132 8.44 -0.07 -11.19
N ALA A 133 9.53 0.70 -11.15
CA ALA A 133 9.54 2.02 -10.53
C ALA A 133 8.65 3.01 -11.30
N ASP A 134 8.70 3.00 -12.63
CA ASP A 134 7.88 3.86 -13.50
C ASP A 134 6.39 3.47 -13.42
N TRP A 135 6.09 2.19 -13.44
CA TRP A 135 4.70 1.72 -13.35
C TRP A 135 4.09 1.97 -11.99
N GLY A 136 4.93 2.03 -10.95
CA GLY A 136 4.51 2.26 -9.57
C GLY A 136 3.71 1.11 -8.98
N GLY A 137 3.28 1.29 -7.75
CA GLY A 137 2.46 0.32 -7.03
C GLY A 137 0.99 0.33 -7.43
N ILE A 138 0.21 -0.57 -6.85
CA ILE A 138 -1.24 -0.61 -7.01
C ILE A 138 -1.87 0.57 -6.28
N THR A 139 -2.52 1.45 -7.03
CA THR A 139 -3.27 2.59 -6.51
C THR A 139 -4.78 2.29 -6.46
N THR A 140 -5.58 3.31 -6.18
CA THR A 140 -7.03 3.19 -6.23
C THR A 140 -7.49 2.84 -7.66
N MET A 141 -8.21 1.75 -7.79
CA MET A 141 -8.69 1.32 -9.09
C MET A 141 -9.78 2.25 -9.63
N ASN A 142 -9.76 2.49 -10.93
CA ASN A 142 -10.77 3.29 -11.62
C ASN A 142 -12.10 2.50 -11.78
N ARG A 143 -12.70 2.18 -10.66
CA ARG A 143 -14.03 1.54 -10.60
C ARG A 143 -15.10 2.61 -10.46
N PRO A 144 -16.25 2.45 -11.13
CA PRO A 144 -17.34 3.42 -11.04
C PRO A 144 -17.84 3.65 -9.62
N ASP A 145 -17.90 2.60 -8.80
CA ASP A 145 -18.32 2.69 -7.40
C ASP A 145 -17.32 3.49 -6.55
N TRP A 146 -16.02 3.27 -6.71
CA TRP A 146 -15.00 3.99 -5.95
C TRP A 146 -14.86 5.44 -6.39
N ARG A 147 -14.92 5.70 -7.70
CA ARG A 147 -14.96 7.08 -8.21
C ARG A 147 -16.16 7.84 -7.64
N LYS A 148 -17.32 7.22 -7.63
CA LYS A 148 -18.54 7.81 -7.05
C LYS A 148 -18.40 8.15 -5.56
N ILE A 149 -17.72 7.29 -4.79
CA ILE A 149 -17.44 7.55 -3.37
C ILE A 149 -16.59 8.83 -3.23
N ILE A 150 -15.48 8.91 -3.96
CA ILE A 150 -14.55 10.05 -3.87
C ILE A 150 -15.19 11.33 -4.38
N THR A 151 -15.70 11.34 -5.60
CA THR A 151 -16.30 12.53 -6.21
C THR A 151 -17.54 12.99 -5.47
N GLY A 152 -18.40 12.05 -5.05
CA GLY A 152 -19.57 12.35 -4.24
C GLY A 152 -19.22 12.80 -2.83
N GLY A 153 -18.15 12.29 -2.26
CA GLY A 153 -17.65 12.69 -0.96
C GLY A 153 -17.12 14.12 -0.95
N ILE A 154 -16.32 14.47 -1.96
CA ILE A 154 -15.83 15.85 -2.14
C ILE A 154 -17.00 16.81 -2.33
N SER A 155 -17.92 16.51 -3.24
CA SER A 155 -19.07 17.35 -3.53
C SER A 155 -19.97 17.58 -2.30
N LYS A 156 -20.16 16.54 -1.48
CA LYS A 156 -20.97 16.59 -0.25
C LYS A 156 -20.17 16.99 0.99
N ARG A 157 -18.89 17.33 0.85
CA ARG A 157 -17.99 17.84 1.90
C ARG A 157 -17.78 16.90 3.10
N TRP A 158 -18.04 15.61 2.96
CA TRP A 158 -17.70 14.65 4.01
C TRP A 158 -16.33 13.97 3.77
N TYR A 159 -15.77 14.10 2.58
CA TYR A 159 -14.45 13.64 2.21
C TYR A 159 -13.63 14.81 1.69
N GLN A 160 -12.45 14.99 2.27
CA GLN A 160 -11.50 16.04 1.91
C GLN A 160 -10.14 15.43 1.63
N ILE A 161 -9.43 15.94 0.64
CA ILE A 161 -8.04 15.60 0.37
C ILE A 161 -7.19 16.80 0.76
N VAL A 162 -6.15 16.54 1.56
CA VAL A 162 -5.15 17.52 1.98
C VAL A 162 -3.79 17.07 1.52
N TYR A 163 -2.99 17.99 1.00
CA TYR A 163 -1.65 17.71 0.50
C TYR A 163 -0.62 18.46 1.33
N GLY A 164 0.31 17.73 1.93
CA GLY A 164 1.34 18.34 2.75
C GLY A 164 2.25 17.35 3.45
N GLU A 165 3.24 17.90 4.11
CA GLU A 165 4.21 17.19 4.92
C GLU A 165 3.84 17.33 6.39
N VAL A 166 3.73 16.20 7.08
CA VAL A 166 3.45 16.19 8.51
C VAL A 166 4.67 16.65 9.28
N GLN A 167 4.45 17.61 10.16
CA GLN A 167 5.47 18.11 11.07
C GLN A 167 5.37 17.40 12.41
N GLN A 168 4.15 17.20 12.92
CA GLN A 168 3.91 16.59 14.21
C GLN A 168 2.51 15.99 14.30
N VAL A 169 2.39 14.93 15.09
CA VAL A 169 1.11 14.39 15.57
C VAL A 169 1.09 14.49 17.09
N SER A 170 0.02 15.05 17.66
CA SER A 170 -0.18 15.22 19.09
C SER A 170 -1.60 14.79 19.49
N SER A 171 -1.78 14.48 20.79
CA SER A 171 -3.12 14.22 21.34
C SER A 171 -3.89 15.52 21.46
N HIS A 172 -5.19 15.49 21.20
CA HIS A 172 -6.07 16.62 21.47
C HIS A 172 -6.36 16.69 22.97
N LEU A 173 -5.96 17.77 23.62
CA LEU A 173 -5.93 17.88 25.09
C LEU A 173 -7.29 17.80 25.77
N THR A 174 -8.38 18.19 25.10
CA THR A 174 -9.70 18.36 25.73
C THR A 174 -10.80 17.49 25.16
N LYS A 175 -10.71 17.10 23.88
CA LYS A 175 -11.80 16.38 23.18
C LYS A 175 -11.52 14.90 22.94
N GLY A 176 -10.29 14.46 23.22
CA GLY A 176 -9.81 13.17 22.72
C GLY A 176 -9.43 13.24 21.23
N GLY A 177 -8.86 12.15 20.72
CA GLY A 177 -8.35 12.12 19.33
C GLY A 177 -7.00 12.82 19.16
N THR A 178 -6.70 13.25 17.95
CA THR A 178 -5.39 13.76 17.53
C THR A 178 -5.46 15.11 16.84
N ILE A 179 -4.36 15.87 16.91
CA ILE A 179 -4.08 17.04 16.10
C ILE A 179 -2.83 16.72 15.26
N THR A 180 -2.98 16.76 13.94
CA THR A 180 -1.85 16.61 13.00
C THR A 180 -1.49 17.97 12.43
N THR A 181 -0.30 18.46 12.73
CA THR A 181 0.26 19.68 12.16
C THR A 181 0.90 19.36 10.82
N VAL A 182 0.45 20.03 9.77
CA VAL A 182 0.84 19.78 8.37
C VAL A 182 1.34 21.07 7.73
N LYS A 183 2.51 20.99 7.09
CA LYS A 183 2.97 22.04 6.18
C LYS A 183 2.36 21.78 4.80
N GLU A 184 1.40 22.58 4.41
CA GLU A 184 0.64 22.38 3.17
C GLU A 184 1.52 22.55 1.92
N SER A 185 1.37 21.66 0.94
CA SER A 185 2.26 21.61 -0.23
C SER A 185 2.17 22.84 -1.14
N GLY A 186 0.98 23.42 -1.28
CA GLY A 186 0.75 24.57 -2.16
C GLY A 186 1.19 25.91 -1.53
N THR A 187 0.62 26.22 -0.40
CA THR A 187 0.77 27.53 0.29
C THR A 187 1.99 27.58 1.18
N LYS A 188 2.55 26.43 1.57
CA LYS A 188 3.59 26.29 2.61
C LYS A 188 3.14 26.75 4.00
N HIS A 189 1.87 27.08 4.18
CA HIS A 189 1.31 27.42 5.48
C HIS A 189 1.23 26.16 6.35
N GLU A 190 1.33 26.39 7.64
CA GLU A 190 1.07 25.37 8.64
C GLU A 190 -0.41 25.34 8.96
N ILE A 191 -1.00 24.15 8.85
CA ILE A 191 -2.40 23.90 9.17
C ILE A 191 -2.50 22.78 10.20
N GLN A 192 -3.58 22.77 10.97
CA GLN A 192 -3.89 21.73 11.93
C GLN A 192 -5.10 20.94 11.46
N LEU A 193 -4.97 19.61 11.47
CA LEU A 193 -6.02 18.67 11.14
C LEU A 193 -6.42 17.93 12.40
N GLU A 194 -7.65 18.14 12.86
CA GLU A 194 -8.23 17.43 13.99
C GLU A 194 -8.90 16.14 13.50
N ALA A 195 -8.65 15.03 14.16
CA ALA A 195 -9.28 13.75 13.87
C ALA A 195 -9.46 12.92 15.14
N ASP A 196 -10.58 12.18 15.20
CA ASP A 196 -10.83 11.24 16.27
C ASP A 196 -9.94 10.00 16.14
N PHE A 197 -9.64 9.61 14.91
CA PHE A 197 -8.79 8.44 14.60
C PHE A 197 -7.87 8.73 13.42
N ILE A 198 -6.68 8.12 13.45
CA ILE A 198 -5.76 8.06 12.30
C ILE A 198 -5.62 6.60 11.87
N ILE A 199 -5.84 6.33 10.57
CA ILE A 199 -5.56 5.02 9.98
C ILE A 199 -4.41 5.15 8.99
N ASP A 200 -3.30 4.47 9.27
CA ASP A 200 -2.15 4.37 8.39
C ASP A 200 -2.39 3.24 7.37
N ALA A 201 -2.76 3.61 6.16
CA ALA A 201 -2.90 2.72 5.02
C ALA A 201 -1.80 2.96 3.97
N THR A 202 -0.66 3.47 4.40
CA THR A 202 0.54 3.52 3.56
C THR A 202 1.09 2.11 3.39
N ALA A 203 1.77 1.86 2.27
CA ALA A 203 2.27 0.53 1.98
C ALA A 203 3.26 0.07 3.06
N VAL A 204 3.18 -1.21 3.40
CA VAL A 204 4.18 -1.85 4.27
C VAL A 204 5.47 -1.94 3.47
N ASP A 205 6.46 -1.13 3.83
CA ASP A 205 7.82 -1.38 3.39
C ASP A 205 8.40 -2.50 4.26
N ALA A 206 8.81 -3.57 3.61
CA ALA A 206 9.28 -4.74 4.31
C ALA A 206 10.70 -5.07 3.85
N PRO A 207 11.72 -4.35 4.34
CA PRO A 207 13.09 -4.66 4.03
C PRO A 207 13.44 -6.04 4.60
N ILE A 208 14.31 -6.78 3.91
CA ILE A 208 14.80 -8.08 4.37
C ILE A 208 15.41 -7.97 5.77
N SER A 209 16.04 -6.83 6.06
CA SER A 209 16.61 -6.49 7.36
C SER A 209 15.60 -6.46 8.52
N ALA A 210 14.31 -6.34 8.25
CA ALA A 210 13.28 -6.42 9.28
C ALA A 210 12.96 -7.87 9.73
N SER A 211 13.49 -8.88 9.03
CA SER A 211 13.27 -10.29 9.36
C SER A 211 14.58 -10.99 9.69
N PRO A 212 14.83 -11.35 10.97
CA PRO A 212 16.05 -12.07 11.36
C PRO A 212 16.27 -13.36 10.57
N LEU A 213 15.17 -14.10 10.28
CA LEU A 213 15.24 -15.32 9.46
C LEU A 213 15.76 -15.03 8.05
N LEU A 214 15.24 -13.99 7.39
CA LEU A 214 15.67 -13.65 6.04
C LEU A 214 17.10 -13.10 6.01
N GLN A 215 17.50 -12.34 7.03
CA GLN A 215 18.88 -11.91 7.18
C GLN A 215 19.85 -13.10 7.32
N ASP A 216 19.53 -14.06 8.17
CA ASP A 216 20.34 -15.27 8.36
C ASP A 216 20.47 -16.07 7.05
N LEU A 217 19.35 -16.27 6.34
CA LEU A 217 19.39 -16.96 5.04
C LEU A 217 20.24 -16.21 4.00
N VAL A 218 20.08 -14.90 3.90
CA VAL A 218 20.88 -14.08 2.98
C VAL A 218 22.38 -14.20 3.29
N GLN A 219 22.75 -14.10 4.56
CA GLN A 219 24.15 -14.19 4.97
C GLN A 219 24.71 -15.62 4.77
N LYS A 220 23.96 -16.63 5.20
CA LYS A 220 24.43 -18.03 5.16
C LYS A 220 24.57 -18.58 3.76
N TYR A 221 23.69 -18.21 2.84
CA TYR A 221 23.65 -18.72 1.47
C TYR A 221 24.11 -17.70 0.44
N ASN A 222 24.55 -16.52 0.88
CA ASN A 222 24.96 -15.41 0.02
C ASN A 222 23.91 -15.08 -1.05
N LEU A 223 22.63 -15.01 -0.64
CA LEU A 223 21.52 -14.77 -1.56
C LEU A 223 21.62 -13.37 -2.18
N PRO A 224 21.47 -13.24 -3.50
CA PRO A 224 21.52 -11.96 -4.16
C PRO A 224 20.27 -11.12 -3.82
N ILE A 225 20.53 -9.84 -3.51
CA ILE A 225 19.50 -8.84 -3.23
C ILE A 225 19.43 -7.89 -4.42
N ASN A 226 18.23 -7.65 -4.93
CA ASN A 226 18.00 -6.69 -5.99
C ASN A 226 18.00 -5.23 -5.48
N GLN A 227 17.98 -4.25 -6.40
CA GLN A 227 18.02 -2.82 -6.04
C GLN A 227 16.81 -2.35 -5.21
N LEU A 228 15.70 -3.09 -5.20
CA LEU A 228 14.54 -2.82 -4.34
C LEU A 228 14.68 -3.43 -2.93
N GLY A 229 15.86 -3.97 -2.60
CA GLY A 229 16.11 -4.61 -1.31
C GLY A 229 15.34 -5.93 -1.13
N ARG A 230 15.05 -6.66 -2.22
CA ARG A 230 14.32 -7.93 -2.21
C ARG A 230 15.18 -9.07 -2.73
N LEU A 231 14.80 -10.31 -2.38
CA LEU A 231 15.50 -11.51 -2.87
C LEU A 231 15.40 -11.60 -4.40
N THR A 232 16.52 -11.91 -5.04
CA THR A 232 16.53 -12.29 -6.45
C THR A 232 16.12 -13.75 -6.59
N VAL A 233 15.20 -14.03 -7.50
CA VAL A 233 14.73 -15.38 -7.81
C VAL A 233 14.79 -15.64 -9.32
N THR A 234 14.79 -16.92 -9.71
CA THR A 234 14.62 -17.31 -11.10
C THR A 234 13.21 -17.03 -11.62
N SER A 235 12.95 -17.27 -12.92
CA SER A 235 11.60 -17.21 -13.49
C SER A 235 10.60 -18.16 -12.80
N ASP A 236 11.09 -19.23 -12.20
CA ASP A 236 10.30 -20.22 -11.50
C ASP A 236 10.23 -20.02 -9.99
N PHE A 237 10.69 -18.83 -9.55
CA PHE A 237 10.73 -18.41 -8.13
C PHE A 237 11.74 -19.17 -7.26
N GLU A 238 12.70 -19.87 -7.85
CA GLU A 238 13.75 -20.58 -7.14
C GLU A 238 14.81 -19.60 -6.57
N LEU A 239 15.29 -19.87 -5.36
CA LEU A 239 16.51 -19.32 -4.78
C LEU A 239 17.68 -20.21 -5.23
N ALA A 240 18.29 -19.86 -6.37
CA ALA A 240 19.26 -20.70 -7.04
C ALA A 240 20.47 -21.08 -6.15
N GLU A 241 20.90 -20.16 -5.30
CA GLU A 241 22.03 -20.33 -4.38
C GLU A 241 21.75 -21.33 -3.25
N MET A 242 20.47 -21.67 -3.03
CA MET A 242 20.05 -22.68 -2.04
C MET A 242 19.77 -24.03 -2.66
N ALA A 243 19.84 -24.16 -3.98
CA ALA A 243 19.65 -25.44 -4.66
C ALA A 243 20.79 -26.42 -4.32
N ASN A 244 20.44 -27.68 -4.15
CA ASN A 244 21.40 -28.77 -3.97
C ASN A 244 20.88 -30.07 -4.62
N GLN A 245 21.64 -31.15 -4.49
CA GLN A 245 21.26 -32.45 -5.06
C GLN A 245 19.94 -33.01 -4.51
N SER A 246 19.58 -32.62 -3.29
CA SER A 246 18.39 -33.12 -2.58
C SER A 246 17.14 -32.27 -2.78
N GLY A 247 17.28 -31.01 -3.18
CA GLY A 247 16.11 -30.12 -3.27
C GLY A 247 16.38 -28.71 -3.76
N LYS A 248 15.28 -28.00 -3.98
CA LYS A 248 15.21 -26.58 -4.31
C LYS A 248 14.40 -25.84 -3.26
N ILE A 249 14.68 -24.55 -3.10
CA ILE A 249 13.90 -23.65 -2.27
C ILE A 249 13.35 -22.55 -3.15
N TYR A 250 12.08 -22.25 -2.94
CA TYR A 250 11.36 -21.23 -3.69
C TYR A 250 10.90 -20.12 -2.75
N ALA A 251 10.90 -18.89 -3.26
CA ALA A 251 10.37 -17.75 -2.56
C ALA A 251 9.29 -17.07 -3.39
N SER A 252 8.22 -16.59 -2.75
CA SER A 252 7.13 -15.88 -3.41
C SER A 252 6.59 -14.75 -2.54
N GLY A 253 5.75 -13.89 -3.13
CA GLY A 253 5.17 -12.75 -2.46
C GLY A 253 6.06 -11.51 -2.48
N GLY A 254 5.76 -10.52 -1.63
CA GLY A 254 6.43 -9.21 -1.62
C GLY A 254 7.95 -9.26 -1.47
N ILE A 255 8.50 -10.34 -0.92
CA ILE A 255 9.96 -10.52 -0.80
C ILE A 255 10.67 -10.74 -2.15
N THR A 256 9.92 -11.03 -3.21
CA THR A 256 10.45 -11.25 -4.57
C THR A 256 10.08 -10.12 -5.54
N LEU A 257 9.61 -8.98 -5.03
CA LEU A 257 9.30 -7.82 -5.86
C LEU A 257 10.57 -7.34 -6.59
N GLY A 258 10.40 -6.92 -7.85
CA GLY A 258 11.52 -6.48 -8.69
C GLY A 258 12.17 -7.58 -9.54
N ASN A 259 11.63 -8.80 -9.49
CA ASN A 259 12.04 -9.89 -10.38
C ASN A 259 11.15 -9.97 -11.64
N TYR A 260 10.80 -11.16 -12.10
CA TYR A 260 10.12 -11.40 -13.38
C TYR A 260 8.66 -10.92 -13.41
N TYR A 261 7.99 -10.81 -12.26
CA TYR A 261 6.57 -10.51 -12.19
C TYR A 261 6.29 -9.34 -11.26
N ALA A 262 5.51 -8.38 -11.74
CA ALA A 262 5.17 -7.19 -10.99
C ALA A 262 4.22 -7.44 -9.80
N PRO A 263 3.13 -8.21 -9.95
CA PRO A 263 2.10 -8.33 -8.91
C PRO A 263 2.36 -9.46 -7.91
N VAL A 264 3.62 -9.73 -7.59
CA VAL A 264 4.02 -10.85 -6.71
C VAL A 264 3.39 -10.82 -5.32
N ASP A 265 3.01 -9.65 -4.83
CA ASP A 265 2.37 -9.42 -3.54
C ASP A 265 0.84 -9.57 -3.57
N SER A 266 0.27 -9.89 -4.72
CA SER A 266 -1.16 -10.12 -4.91
C SER A 266 -1.52 -11.61 -4.88
N PHE A 267 -2.81 -11.94 -4.64
CA PHE A 267 -3.27 -13.32 -4.76
C PHE A 267 -3.02 -13.91 -6.16
N LEU A 268 -3.14 -13.12 -7.23
CA LEU A 268 -2.82 -13.56 -8.59
C LEU A 268 -1.33 -13.87 -8.73
N GLY A 269 -0.46 -13.04 -8.14
CA GLY A 269 0.98 -13.27 -8.14
C GLY A 269 1.37 -14.52 -7.36
N LEU A 270 0.75 -14.78 -6.21
CA LEU A 270 0.97 -16.00 -5.43
C LEU A 270 0.51 -17.26 -6.18
N GLN A 271 -0.65 -17.22 -6.85
CA GLN A 271 -1.12 -18.32 -7.69
C GLN A 271 -0.15 -18.58 -8.84
N TYR A 272 0.34 -17.53 -9.48
CA TYR A 272 1.30 -17.64 -10.57
C TYR A 272 2.64 -18.23 -10.10
N ALA A 273 3.13 -17.78 -8.94
CA ALA A 273 4.33 -18.34 -8.33
C ALA A 273 4.17 -19.86 -8.04
N ALA A 274 3.03 -20.23 -7.43
CA ALA A 274 2.74 -21.64 -7.16
C ALA A 274 2.71 -22.49 -8.44
N PHE A 275 2.09 -21.96 -9.51
CA PHE A 275 2.03 -22.67 -10.80
C PHE A 275 3.43 -22.89 -11.39
N ASN A 276 4.28 -21.86 -11.46
CA ASN A 276 5.63 -21.98 -12.01
C ASN A 276 6.51 -22.91 -11.16
N THR A 277 6.42 -22.80 -9.83
CA THR A 277 7.13 -23.68 -8.90
C THR A 277 6.78 -25.17 -9.14
N ILE A 278 5.49 -25.47 -9.29
CA ILE A 278 5.03 -26.84 -9.55
C ILE A 278 5.52 -27.33 -10.91
N GLN A 279 5.47 -26.49 -11.95
CA GLN A 279 5.97 -26.81 -13.28
C GLN A 279 7.46 -27.15 -13.24
N ASP A 280 8.28 -26.36 -12.56
CA ASP A 280 9.71 -26.63 -12.40
C ASP A 280 9.98 -27.94 -11.64
N LEU A 281 9.21 -28.23 -10.58
CA LEU A 281 9.32 -29.47 -9.83
C LEU A 281 8.94 -30.69 -10.67
N LEU A 282 7.95 -30.60 -11.56
CA LEU A 282 7.50 -31.70 -12.42
C LEU A 282 8.45 -31.97 -13.59
N THR A 283 9.25 -31.00 -14.02
CA THR A 283 10.25 -31.18 -15.09
C THR A 283 11.50 -31.93 -14.64
N ARG A 284 11.67 -32.14 -13.34
CA ARG A 284 12.72 -33.03 -12.79
C ARG A 284 12.33 -34.46 -12.98
N LYS A 285 12.88 -35.09 -13.99
CA LYS A 285 12.96 -36.53 -14.11
C LYS A 285 14.34 -37.03 -13.65
#